data_9dd1540fc52d5b9ab2f52c6549566d45
#
_entry.id   9dd1540fc52d5b9ab2f52c6549566d45
#
_cell.length_a   1.000
_cell.length_b   1.000
_cell.length_c   1.000
_cell.angle_alpha   90.00
_cell.angle_beta   90.00
_cell.angle_gamma   90.00
#
_symmetry.space_group_name_H-M   'P 1'
#
loop_
_entity.id
_entity.type
_entity.pdbx_description
1 polymer ?
#
loop_
_entity_poly.entity_id
_entity_poly.type
_entity_poly.pdbx_seq_one_letter_code
_entity_poly.pdbx_strand_id
1 'polypeptide(L)'
;MIFTDYAFFYAILCCLKNSLYLRSQKYKNNNMNKNEKFVITINRELGSGGRTIGRKLAERLGVKYYDKAVIQGLTEKYGLTVEEIERLKAQKKQSWWSEIQEHYKSLLHSNYQEKPSTSAMFETERRILERIASEESCVVAGRSGFLIFREWKNSLHVFIKASTEYRIERLMKKQGLTYAAALDTIDMVDEGREAYLKKYSDRSRYDTRNYDMV
;
A
#
# COMPACT_ATOMS: atom_id res chain seq x y z
N MET A 1 -15.29 17.24 -11.98
CA MET A 1 -14.42 17.06 -13.14
C MET A 1 -13.70 15.74 -12.95
N ILE A 2 -14.13 14.72 -13.65
CA ILE A 2 -13.56 13.36 -13.56
C ILE A 2 -12.24 13.44 -14.32
N PHE A 3 -11.13 13.59 -13.60
CA PHE A 3 -9.84 13.28 -14.21
C PHE A 3 -9.92 11.81 -14.61
N THR A 4 -9.93 11.60 -15.89
CA THR A 4 -10.00 10.26 -16.46
C THR A 4 -8.84 9.45 -15.88
N ASP A 5 -9.12 8.24 -15.41
CA ASP A 5 -8.14 7.27 -14.88
C ASP A 5 -6.83 7.22 -15.72
N TYR A 6 -6.91 7.61 -16.99
CA TYR A 6 -5.80 7.67 -17.95
C TYR A 6 -4.72 8.69 -17.63
N ALA A 7 -5.05 9.92 -17.23
CA ALA A 7 -4.04 10.96 -16.97
C ALA A 7 -3.21 10.63 -15.72
N PHE A 8 -3.86 10.09 -14.67
CA PHE A 8 -3.18 9.67 -13.45
C PHE A 8 -2.26 8.47 -13.71
N PHE A 9 -2.74 7.47 -14.47
CA PHE A 9 -1.89 6.32 -14.85
C PHE A 9 -0.75 6.71 -15.76
N TYR A 10 -0.99 7.65 -16.68
CA TYR A 10 0.07 8.17 -17.54
C TYR A 10 1.11 8.94 -16.75
N ALA A 11 0.70 9.73 -15.76
CA ALA A 11 1.61 10.41 -14.83
C ALA A 11 2.46 9.42 -14.03
N ILE A 12 1.86 8.35 -13.48
CA ILE A 12 2.63 7.29 -12.78
C ILE A 12 3.56 6.57 -13.77
N LEU A 13 3.10 6.24 -14.96
CA LEU A 13 3.95 5.61 -15.99
C LEU A 13 5.06 6.55 -16.49
N CYS A 14 4.77 7.84 -16.62
CA CYS A 14 5.78 8.86 -16.91
C CYS A 14 6.74 9.02 -15.73
N CYS A 15 6.25 8.97 -14.48
CA CYS A 15 7.11 8.98 -13.31
C CYS A 15 7.93 7.69 -13.19
N LEU A 16 7.37 6.53 -13.50
CA LEU A 16 8.13 5.28 -13.64
C LEU A 16 9.17 5.37 -14.77
N LYS A 17 8.87 6.10 -15.84
CA LYS A 17 9.84 6.40 -16.91
C LYS A 17 10.79 7.55 -16.56
N ASN A 18 10.32 8.55 -15.80
CA ASN A 18 11.01 9.81 -15.50
C ASN A 18 11.30 10.06 -14.01
N SER A 19 10.96 9.15 -13.10
CA SER A 19 11.32 9.19 -11.65
C SER A 19 12.84 9.32 -11.45
N LEU A 20 13.53 9.07 -12.50
CA LEU A 20 14.94 9.36 -12.76
C LEU A 20 15.27 10.86 -12.72
N TYR A 21 14.39 11.73 -13.16
CA TYR A 21 14.72 13.16 -13.31
C TYR A 21 14.56 13.97 -12.02
N LEU A 22 13.58 13.66 -11.19
CA LEU A 22 13.29 14.43 -9.97
C LEU A 22 14.11 13.98 -8.74
N ARG A 23 14.50 12.70 -8.64
CA ARG A 23 15.48 12.23 -7.66
C ARG A 23 16.94 12.47 -8.06
N SER A 24 17.22 12.78 -9.31
CA SER A 24 18.59 12.97 -9.85
C SER A 24 19.33 14.15 -9.24
N GLN A 25 18.65 15.09 -8.61
CA GLN A 25 19.29 16.17 -7.84
C GLN A 25 19.88 15.68 -6.50
N LYS A 26 19.37 14.58 -5.93
CA LYS A 26 19.86 14.01 -4.67
C LYS A 26 20.65 12.69 -4.84
N TYR A 27 20.46 12.01 -5.96
CA TYR A 27 21.12 10.74 -6.28
C TYR A 27 21.48 10.70 -7.78
N LYS A 28 22.61 11.29 -8.12
CA LYS A 28 23.21 11.27 -9.47
C LYS A 28 23.62 9.84 -9.86
N ASN A 29 22.79 8.93 -10.27
CA ASN A 29 23.15 7.69 -10.98
C ASN A 29 22.22 6.49 -10.76
N ASN A 30 20.92 6.65 -10.62
CA ASN A 30 20.06 5.45 -10.56
C ASN A 30 18.97 5.51 -11.63
N ASN A 31 19.27 4.99 -12.81
CA ASN A 31 18.28 4.58 -13.79
C ASN A 31 17.47 3.42 -13.20
N MET A 32 16.15 3.58 -13.07
CA MET A 32 15.27 2.45 -12.79
C MET A 32 15.46 1.43 -13.90
N ASN A 33 16.20 0.38 -13.62
CA ASN A 33 16.43 -0.67 -14.59
C ASN A 33 15.15 -1.48 -14.72
N LYS A 34 14.56 -1.51 -15.90
CA LYS A 34 13.32 -2.28 -16.17
C LYS A 34 13.48 -3.79 -15.91
N ASN A 35 14.71 -4.26 -15.83
CA ASN A 35 15.05 -5.63 -15.51
C ASN A 35 15.23 -5.87 -14.00
N GLU A 36 15.20 -4.81 -13.16
CA GLU A 36 15.29 -4.91 -11.72
C GLU A 36 13.92 -4.85 -11.09
N LYS A 37 13.75 -5.55 -9.97
CA LYS A 37 12.51 -5.53 -9.18
C LYS A 37 12.28 -4.14 -8.60
N PHE A 38 11.03 -3.72 -8.54
CA PHE A 38 10.64 -2.42 -8.02
C PHE A 38 9.48 -2.52 -7.02
N VAL A 39 9.36 -1.53 -6.16
CA VAL A 39 8.26 -1.39 -5.22
C VAL A 39 7.57 -0.05 -5.40
N ILE A 40 6.26 -0.07 -5.58
CA ILE A 40 5.44 1.15 -5.53
C ILE A 40 4.65 1.14 -4.24
N THR A 41 4.90 2.11 -3.36
CA THR A 41 4.13 2.25 -2.13
C THR A 41 3.03 3.29 -2.33
N ILE A 42 1.81 2.96 -1.91
CA ILE A 42 0.65 3.87 -1.98
C ILE A 42 0.16 4.15 -0.56
N ASN A 43 0.51 5.32 -0.04
CA ASN A 43 -0.14 5.86 1.13
C ASN A 43 -1.37 6.69 0.71
N ARG A 44 -2.37 6.85 1.58
CA ARG A 44 -3.64 7.44 1.15
C ARG A 44 -4.49 7.88 2.35
N GLU A 45 -5.32 8.87 2.13
CA GLU A 45 -6.45 9.21 2.99
C GLU A 45 -7.59 8.21 2.82
N LEU A 46 -8.41 8.02 3.88
CA LEU A 46 -9.61 7.19 3.76
C LEU A 46 -10.60 7.86 2.80
N GLY A 47 -11.25 7.09 1.96
CA GLY A 47 -12.20 7.61 0.97
C GLY A 47 -11.58 8.14 -0.32
N SER A 48 -10.25 8.44 -0.37
CA SER A 48 -9.59 8.99 -1.57
C SER A 48 -9.50 8.05 -2.78
N GLY A 49 -9.85 6.78 -2.62
CA GLY A 49 -9.78 5.80 -3.72
C GLY A 49 -8.45 5.06 -3.84
N GLY A 50 -7.48 5.31 -2.96
CA GLY A 50 -6.13 4.78 -3.06
C GLY A 50 -6.03 3.25 -3.18
N ARG A 51 -6.92 2.47 -2.53
CA ARG A 51 -6.97 1.01 -2.73
C ARG A 51 -7.34 0.62 -4.16
N THR A 52 -8.35 1.28 -4.72
CA THR A 52 -8.82 1.03 -6.08
C THR A 52 -7.73 1.36 -7.09
N ILE A 53 -7.09 2.51 -6.91
CA ILE A 53 -5.98 2.98 -7.75
C ILE A 53 -4.82 2.00 -7.68
N GLY A 54 -4.42 1.58 -6.48
CA GLY A 54 -3.31 0.65 -6.29
C GLY A 54 -3.53 -0.71 -6.95
N ARG A 55 -4.75 -1.26 -6.86
CA ARG A 55 -5.09 -2.53 -7.54
C ARG A 55 -5.05 -2.41 -9.04
N LYS A 56 -5.68 -1.36 -9.60
CA LYS A 56 -5.65 -1.10 -11.05
C LYS A 56 -4.23 -0.86 -11.56
N LEU A 57 -3.38 -0.21 -10.75
CA LEU A 57 -1.99 -0.01 -11.09
C LEU A 57 -1.22 -1.32 -11.13
N ALA A 58 -1.37 -2.16 -10.11
CA ALA A 58 -0.74 -3.48 -10.05
C ALA A 58 -1.18 -4.37 -11.23
N GLU A 59 -2.47 -4.40 -11.54
CA GLU A 59 -3.03 -5.12 -12.67
C GLU A 59 -2.42 -4.66 -14.01
N ARG A 60 -2.35 -3.34 -14.25
CA ARG A 60 -1.77 -2.78 -15.48
C ARG A 60 -0.27 -3.02 -15.63
N LEU A 61 0.44 -3.10 -14.50
CA LEU A 61 1.88 -3.39 -14.48
C LEU A 61 2.18 -4.89 -14.51
N GLY A 62 1.16 -5.75 -14.38
CA GLY A 62 1.34 -7.20 -14.29
C GLY A 62 2.06 -7.63 -13.01
N VAL A 63 1.93 -6.85 -11.91
CA VAL A 63 2.59 -7.13 -10.63
C VAL A 63 1.57 -7.37 -9.52
N LYS A 64 2.01 -7.95 -8.41
CA LYS A 64 1.13 -8.24 -7.28
C LYS A 64 0.82 -7.00 -6.45
N TYR A 65 -0.37 -7.02 -5.83
CA TYR A 65 -0.85 -5.98 -4.93
C TYR A 65 -0.92 -6.48 -3.50
N TYR A 66 -0.36 -5.73 -2.58
CA TYR A 66 -0.33 -6.04 -1.15
C TYR A 66 -0.94 -4.90 -0.33
N ASP A 67 -1.89 -5.22 0.54
CA ASP A 67 -2.42 -4.29 1.55
C ASP A 67 -2.50 -4.98 2.93
N LYS A 68 -3.01 -4.26 3.93
CA LYS A 68 -3.12 -4.77 5.29
C LYS A 68 -3.85 -6.11 5.37
N ALA A 69 -4.96 -6.27 4.65
CA ALA A 69 -5.75 -7.49 4.70
C ALA A 69 -4.99 -8.70 4.12
N VAL A 70 -4.25 -8.49 3.02
CA VAL A 70 -3.40 -9.55 2.43
C VAL A 70 -2.29 -9.95 3.39
N ILE A 71 -1.59 -8.98 3.97
CA ILE A 71 -0.49 -9.27 4.92
C ILE A 71 -1.00 -9.95 6.18
N GLN A 72 -2.13 -9.49 6.73
CA GLN A 72 -2.75 -10.14 7.90
C GLN A 72 -3.26 -11.54 7.56
N GLY A 73 -3.90 -11.73 6.41
CA GLY A 73 -4.32 -13.07 5.97
C GLY A 73 -3.16 -14.05 5.86
N LEU A 74 -1.98 -13.56 5.42
CA LEU A 74 -0.75 -14.36 5.44
C LEU A 74 -0.31 -14.75 6.86
N THR A 75 -0.45 -13.84 7.81
CA THR A 75 -0.01 -14.05 9.20
C THR A 75 -1.01 -14.89 10.00
N GLU A 76 -2.33 -14.62 9.85
CA GLU A 76 -3.38 -15.26 10.66
C GLU A 76 -3.76 -16.67 10.18
N LYS A 77 -3.92 -16.86 8.87
CA LYS A 77 -4.36 -18.15 8.32
C LYS A 77 -3.34 -19.26 8.53
N TYR A 78 -2.08 -18.91 8.57
CA TYR A 78 -1.01 -19.89 8.64
C TYR A 78 -0.28 -19.94 9.98
N GLY A 79 -0.64 -19.02 10.94
CA GLY A 79 0.11 -18.88 12.22
C GLY A 79 1.61 -18.68 12.00
N LEU A 80 1.98 -18.16 10.82
CA LEU A 80 3.31 -18.33 10.28
C LEU A 80 4.25 -17.25 10.76
N THR A 81 5.34 -17.67 11.32
CA THR A 81 6.57 -16.90 11.37
C THR A 81 7.10 -16.67 9.94
N VAL A 82 8.01 -15.72 9.76
CA VAL A 82 8.62 -15.45 8.44
C VAL A 82 9.26 -16.72 7.86
N GLU A 83 9.87 -17.55 8.71
CA GLU A 83 10.50 -18.81 8.34
C GLU A 83 9.51 -19.85 7.81
N GLU A 84 8.30 -19.89 8.36
CA GLU A 84 7.24 -20.81 7.91
C GLU A 84 6.63 -20.37 6.58
N ILE A 85 6.48 -19.06 6.35
CA ILE A 85 6.08 -18.51 5.04
C ILE A 85 7.12 -18.91 3.97
N GLU A 86 8.39 -18.87 4.29
CA GLU A 86 9.47 -19.28 3.39
C GLU A 86 9.45 -20.77 3.06
N ARG A 87 9.20 -21.64 4.05
CA ARG A 87 9.04 -23.08 3.84
C ARG A 87 7.88 -23.42 2.92
N LEU A 88 6.73 -22.76 3.10
CA LEU A 88 5.55 -23.01 2.27
C LEU A 88 5.74 -22.50 0.83
N LYS A 89 6.46 -21.39 0.64
CA LYS A 89 6.83 -20.89 -0.70
C LYS A 89 7.73 -21.89 -1.45
N ALA A 90 8.67 -22.52 -0.76
CA ALA A 90 9.55 -23.52 -1.35
C ALA A 90 8.81 -24.79 -1.80
N GLN A 91 7.70 -25.14 -1.14
CA GLN A 91 6.96 -26.36 -1.40
C GLN A 91 5.83 -26.26 -2.43
N LYS A 92 5.20 -25.08 -2.63
CA LYS A 92 4.04 -24.91 -3.54
C LYS A 92 4.05 -23.57 -4.28
N LYS A 93 4.59 -23.54 -5.46
CA LYS A 93 4.77 -22.33 -6.27
C LYS A 93 3.51 -21.58 -6.74
N GLN A 94 2.31 -22.16 -6.77
CA GLN A 94 1.13 -21.54 -7.40
C GLN A 94 -0.18 -21.64 -6.61
N SER A 95 -0.40 -22.67 -5.85
CA SER A 95 -1.68 -22.96 -5.18
C SER A 95 -1.95 -22.04 -3.97
N TRP A 96 -0.95 -21.70 -3.19
CA TRP A 96 -1.11 -20.88 -1.98
C TRP A 96 -1.57 -19.44 -2.26
N TRP A 97 -1.19 -18.88 -3.43
CA TRP A 97 -1.58 -17.53 -3.81
C TRP A 97 -3.06 -17.42 -4.18
N SER A 98 -3.61 -18.41 -4.86
CA SER A 98 -5.05 -18.47 -5.16
C SER A 98 -5.90 -18.59 -3.88
N GLU A 99 -5.46 -19.37 -2.90
CA GLU A 99 -6.12 -19.49 -1.61
C GLU A 99 -6.12 -18.16 -0.81
N ILE A 100 -5.01 -17.40 -0.86
CA ILE A 100 -4.93 -16.08 -0.26
C ILE A 100 -5.88 -15.09 -0.95
N GLN A 101 -5.97 -15.13 -2.27
CA GLN A 101 -6.90 -14.28 -3.01
C GLN A 101 -8.36 -14.57 -2.65
N GLU A 102 -8.74 -15.84 -2.49
CA GLU A 102 -10.10 -16.23 -2.07
C GLU A 102 -10.39 -15.78 -0.64
N HIS A 103 -9.46 -15.98 0.27
CA HIS A 103 -9.58 -15.51 1.65
C HIS A 103 -9.68 -13.98 1.72
N TYR A 104 -8.90 -13.29 0.89
CA TYR A 104 -8.95 -11.83 0.76
C TYR A 104 -10.29 -11.31 0.24
N LYS A 105 -10.89 -11.98 -0.75
CA LYS A 105 -12.25 -11.66 -1.21
C LYS A 105 -13.27 -11.78 -0.09
N SER A 106 -13.17 -12.83 0.74
CA SER A 106 -14.02 -13.03 1.91
C SER A 106 -13.87 -11.90 2.95
N LEU A 107 -12.63 -11.49 3.25
CA LEU A 107 -12.35 -10.40 4.21
C LEU A 107 -12.83 -9.02 3.73
N LEU A 108 -12.90 -8.79 2.42
CA LEU A 108 -13.42 -7.53 1.87
C LEU A 108 -14.92 -7.33 2.10
N HIS A 109 -15.68 -8.39 2.35
CA HIS A 109 -17.10 -8.36 2.64
C HIS A 109 -17.41 -8.31 4.14
N SER A 110 -16.42 -8.49 5.01
CA SER A 110 -16.56 -8.35 6.45
C SER A 110 -16.21 -6.93 6.90
N ASN A 111 -17.03 -6.34 7.78
CA ASN A 111 -16.73 -5.07 8.45
C ASN A 111 -15.48 -5.25 9.35
N TYR A 112 -14.32 -4.93 8.81
CA TYR A 112 -13.05 -5.19 9.44
C TYR A 112 -12.76 -4.15 10.54
N GLN A 113 -12.84 -4.54 11.82
CA GLN A 113 -12.34 -3.75 12.94
C GLN A 113 -10.82 -3.89 13.07
N GLU A 114 -10.11 -2.78 13.06
CA GLU A 114 -8.66 -2.77 13.23
C GLU A 114 -8.25 -3.17 14.64
N LYS A 115 -7.68 -4.37 14.79
CA LYS A 115 -6.98 -4.73 16.05
C LYS A 115 -5.71 -3.88 16.20
N PRO A 116 -5.38 -3.39 17.42
CA PRO A 116 -4.17 -2.62 17.65
C PRO A 116 -2.92 -3.44 17.27
N SER A 117 -2.07 -2.87 16.46
CA SER A 117 -0.81 -3.50 16.04
C SER A 117 0.24 -3.32 17.14
N THR A 118 0.83 -4.42 17.61
CA THR A 118 1.98 -4.39 18.53
C THR A 118 3.29 -4.13 17.77
N SER A 119 4.36 -3.75 18.49
CA SER A 119 5.69 -3.54 17.91
C SER A 119 6.22 -4.79 17.18
N ALA A 120 6.02 -5.97 17.77
CA ALA A 120 6.39 -7.25 17.15
C ALA A 120 5.65 -7.47 15.81
N MET A 121 4.39 -7.06 15.73
CA MET A 121 3.58 -7.18 14.52
C MET A 121 4.10 -6.25 13.40
N PHE A 122 4.52 -5.02 13.71
CA PHE A 122 5.12 -4.13 12.72
C PHE A 122 6.40 -4.71 12.15
N GLU A 123 7.27 -5.24 13.02
CA GLU A 123 8.52 -5.84 12.58
C GLU A 123 8.30 -7.08 11.71
N THR A 124 7.33 -7.92 12.06
CA THR A 124 6.93 -9.08 11.24
C THR A 124 6.42 -8.63 9.87
N GLU A 125 5.53 -7.64 9.83
CA GLU A 125 5.02 -7.07 8.58
C GLU A 125 6.13 -6.46 7.72
N ARG A 126 7.08 -5.76 8.35
CA ARG A 126 8.25 -5.19 7.67
C ARG A 126 9.06 -6.27 6.98
N ARG A 127 9.43 -7.33 7.71
CA ARG A 127 10.20 -8.46 7.16
C ARG A 127 9.48 -9.18 6.03
N ILE A 128 8.16 -9.38 6.16
CA ILE A 128 7.34 -9.97 5.09
C ILE A 128 7.39 -9.10 3.83
N LEU A 129 7.19 -7.79 3.98
CA LEU A 129 7.18 -6.87 2.85
C LEU A 129 8.56 -6.75 2.18
N GLU A 130 9.64 -6.66 2.96
CA GLU A 130 11.02 -6.63 2.46
C GLU A 130 11.35 -7.92 1.69
N ARG A 131 10.93 -9.08 2.22
CA ARG A 131 11.13 -10.35 1.54
C ARG A 131 10.38 -10.41 0.21
N ILE A 132 9.09 -10.05 0.20
CA ILE A 132 8.28 -9.99 -1.02
C ILE A 132 8.98 -9.11 -2.07
N ALA A 133 9.39 -7.90 -1.68
CA ALA A 133 10.02 -6.95 -2.58
C ALA A 133 11.39 -7.42 -3.11
N SER A 134 12.10 -8.24 -2.33
CA SER A 134 13.35 -8.87 -2.79
C SER A 134 13.14 -9.96 -3.84
N GLU A 135 11.94 -10.57 -3.87
CA GLU A 135 11.63 -11.67 -4.78
C GLU A 135 10.88 -11.23 -6.04
N GLU A 136 10.05 -10.19 -5.94
CA GLU A 136 9.19 -9.74 -7.05
C GLU A 136 8.89 -8.25 -6.99
N SER A 137 8.55 -7.67 -8.16
CA SER A 137 8.02 -6.31 -8.21
C SER A 137 6.60 -6.29 -7.65
N CYS A 138 6.24 -5.26 -6.89
CA CYS A 138 4.93 -5.20 -6.25
C CYS A 138 4.42 -3.78 -6.00
N VAL A 139 3.11 -3.67 -5.79
CA VAL A 139 2.43 -2.48 -5.27
C VAL A 139 1.99 -2.74 -3.84
N VAL A 140 2.43 -1.92 -2.89
CA VAL A 140 2.11 -2.01 -1.46
C VAL A 140 1.23 -0.85 -1.04
N ALA A 141 0.04 -1.11 -0.54
CA ALA A 141 -0.90 -0.07 -0.12
C ALA A 141 -0.98 0.04 1.41
N GLY A 142 -0.46 1.13 1.94
CA GLY A 142 -0.38 1.41 3.37
C GLY A 142 0.77 0.71 4.07
N ARG A 143 0.53 0.25 5.33
CA ARG A 143 1.52 -0.45 6.18
C ARG A 143 2.83 0.31 6.37
N SER A 144 2.75 1.64 6.34
CA SER A 144 3.94 2.51 6.38
C SER A 144 4.99 2.15 5.32
N GLY A 145 4.55 1.65 4.15
CA GLY A 145 5.43 1.17 3.09
C GLY A 145 6.47 2.19 2.66
N PHE A 146 6.14 3.50 2.61
CA PHE A 146 7.10 4.56 2.32
C PHE A 146 8.25 4.64 3.36
N LEU A 147 7.98 4.23 4.61
CA LEU A 147 9.00 4.18 5.66
C LEU A 147 9.87 2.92 5.51
N ILE A 148 9.23 1.77 5.28
CA ILE A 148 9.90 0.46 5.12
C ILE A 148 10.86 0.50 3.92
N PHE A 149 10.38 1.02 2.78
CA PHE A 149 11.13 1.02 1.52
C PHE A 149 11.89 2.32 1.23
N ARG A 150 12.07 3.17 2.24
CA ARG A 150 12.66 4.49 2.08
C ARG A 150 14.06 4.47 1.44
N GLU A 151 14.88 3.50 1.84
CA GLU A 151 16.27 3.36 1.38
C GLU A 151 16.40 2.41 0.17
N TRP A 152 15.28 1.88 -0.31
CA TRP A 152 15.29 1.01 -1.48
C TRP A 152 15.47 1.83 -2.76
N LYS A 153 16.49 1.48 -3.54
CA LYS A 153 16.86 2.21 -4.76
C LYS A 153 15.73 2.24 -5.80
N ASN A 154 15.04 1.10 -5.99
CA ASN A 154 13.99 0.89 -6.97
C ASN A 154 12.60 0.99 -6.33
N SER A 155 12.34 2.06 -5.58
CA SER A 155 11.05 2.32 -4.96
C SER A 155 10.45 3.64 -5.41
N LEU A 156 9.11 3.68 -5.51
CA LEU A 156 8.33 4.89 -5.76
C LEU A 156 7.29 5.05 -4.64
N HIS A 157 7.26 6.22 -4.00
CA HIS A 157 6.35 6.50 -2.91
C HIS A 157 5.28 7.50 -3.35
N VAL A 158 4.02 7.06 -3.29
CA VAL A 158 2.86 7.85 -3.72
C VAL A 158 1.93 8.10 -2.53
N PHE A 159 1.44 9.34 -2.40
CA PHE A 159 0.38 9.69 -1.48
C PHE A 159 -0.87 10.12 -2.23
N ILE A 160 -2.02 9.51 -1.95
CA ILE A 160 -3.28 9.81 -2.62
C ILE A 160 -4.21 10.57 -1.67
N LYS A 161 -4.55 11.78 -2.07
CA LYS A 161 -5.47 12.69 -1.38
C LYS A 161 -6.76 12.88 -2.18
N ALA A 162 -7.79 13.37 -1.51
CA ALA A 162 -9.00 13.87 -2.14
C ALA A 162 -9.67 14.90 -1.21
N SER A 163 -10.60 15.72 -1.75
CA SER A 163 -11.37 16.64 -0.93
C SER A 163 -12.21 15.87 0.10
N THR A 164 -12.50 16.50 1.23
CA THR A 164 -13.30 15.90 2.29
C THR A 164 -14.69 15.50 1.78
N GLU A 165 -15.31 16.34 0.96
CA GLU A 165 -16.62 16.08 0.35
C GLU A 165 -16.61 14.83 -0.50
N TYR A 166 -15.64 14.71 -1.41
CA TYR A 166 -15.50 13.52 -2.26
C TYR A 166 -15.30 12.25 -1.42
N ARG A 167 -14.51 12.34 -0.36
CA ARG A 167 -14.20 11.22 0.54
C ARG A 167 -15.46 10.76 1.29
N ILE A 168 -16.26 11.71 1.80
CA ILE A 168 -17.53 11.47 2.48
C ILE A 168 -18.52 10.81 1.51
N GLU A 169 -18.79 11.43 0.35
CA GLU A 169 -19.70 10.89 -0.66
C GLU A 169 -19.34 9.45 -1.06
N ARG A 170 -18.04 9.20 -1.22
CA ARG A 170 -17.55 7.86 -1.56
C ARG A 170 -17.81 6.84 -0.45
N LEU A 171 -17.68 7.20 0.82
CA LEU A 171 -17.99 6.33 1.96
C LEU A 171 -19.49 6.09 2.08
N MET A 172 -20.30 7.15 1.99
CA MET A 172 -21.78 7.03 1.95
C MET A 172 -22.22 6.05 0.87
N LYS A 173 -21.71 6.22 -0.35
CA LYS A 173 -22.08 5.35 -1.49
C LYS A 173 -21.63 3.89 -1.32
N LYS A 174 -20.43 3.67 -0.73
CA LYS A 174 -19.87 2.31 -0.63
C LYS A 174 -20.32 1.53 0.59
N GLN A 175 -20.60 2.23 1.69
CA GLN A 175 -20.85 1.61 3.00
C GLN A 175 -22.25 1.93 3.54
N GLY A 176 -23.03 2.76 2.84
CA GLY A 176 -24.37 3.15 3.30
C GLY A 176 -24.36 4.06 4.53
N LEU A 177 -23.25 4.75 4.82
CA LEU A 177 -23.12 5.61 5.99
C LEU A 177 -23.89 6.92 5.81
N THR A 178 -24.33 7.52 6.92
CA THR A 178 -24.76 8.92 6.92
C THR A 178 -23.56 9.86 6.74
N TYR A 179 -23.80 11.12 6.42
CA TYR A 179 -22.75 12.14 6.29
C TYR A 179 -21.89 12.24 7.55
N ALA A 180 -22.54 12.38 8.73
CA ALA A 180 -21.85 12.49 10.00
C ALA A 180 -21.00 11.23 10.30
N ALA A 181 -21.58 10.03 10.14
CA ALA A 181 -20.86 8.80 10.36
C ALA A 181 -19.67 8.60 9.37
N ALA A 182 -19.82 9.09 8.14
CA ALA A 182 -18.72 9.04 7.17
C ALA A 182 -17.57 9.99 7.55
N LEU A 183 -17.88 11.20 8.01
CA LEU A 183 -16.90 12.17 8.49
C LEU A 183 -16.15 11.62 9.71
N ASP A 184 -16.87 11.16 10.74
CA ASP A 184 -16.27 10.56 11.95
C ASP A 184 -15.37 9.37 11.60
N THR A 185 -15.80 8.53 10.65
CA THR A 185 -15.00 7.38 10.19
C THR A 185 -13.71 7.83 9.48
N ILE A 186 -13.77 8.90 8.70
CA ILE A 186 -12.61 9.46 8.02
C ILE A 186 -11.58 9.92 9.05
N ASP A 187 -12.01 10.72 10.04
CA ASP A 187 -11.12 11.29 11.05
C ASP A 187 -10.51 10.19 11.91
N MET A 188 -11.33 9.29 12.45
CA MET A 188 -10.88 8.17 13.28
C MET A 188 -9.84 7.28 12.56
N VAL A 189 -10.09 6.94 11.29
CA VAL A 189 -9.19 6.03 10.55
C VAL A 189 -7.90 6.73 10.14
N ASP A 190 -7.96 7.99 9.73
CA ASP A 190 -6.76 8.71 9.30
C ASP A 190 -5.89 9.11 10.48
N GLU A 191 -6.49 9.48 11.62
CA GLU A 191 -5.78 9.67 12.91
C GLU A 191 -5.15 8.35 13.41
N GLY A 192 -5.87 7.25 13.33
CA GLY A 192 -5.34 5.93 13.69
C GLY A 192 -4.13 5.52 12.86
N ARG A 193 -4.11 5.88 11.57
CA ARG A 193 -2.95 5.64 10.69
C ARG A 193 -1.76 6.52 11.03
N GLU A 194 -2.01 7.79 11.39
CA GLU A 194 -0.95 8.70 11.84
C GLU A 194 -0.37 8.22 13.17
N ALA A 195 -1.23 7.89 14.13
CA ALA A 195 -0.84 7.35 15.43
C ALA A 195 -0.04 6.02 15.31
N TYR A 196 -0.45 5.16 14.36
CA TYR A 196 0.32 3.94 14.03
C TYR A 196 1.73 4.26 13.56
N LEU A 197 1.88 5.22 12.63
CA LEU A 197 3.19 5.61 12.13
C LEU A 197 4.07 6.21 13.22
N LYS A 198 3.52 7.07 14.07
CA LYS A 198 4.23 7.73 15.16
C LYS A 198 4.81 6.78 16.22
N LYS A 199 4.30 5.56 16.32
CA LYS A 199 4.87 4.53 17.20
C LYS A 199 6.25 4.04 16.72
N TYR A 200 6.55 4.20 15.43
CA TYR A 200 7.74 3.62 14.79
C TYR A 200 8.62 4.66 14.10
N SER A 201 8.17 5.91 14.06
CA SER A 201 8.88 6.99 13.38
C SER A 201 8.42 8.35 13.86
N ASP A 202 9.35 9.31 13.95
CA ASP A 202 9.03 10.72 14.22
C ASP A 202 8.42 11.45 13.00
N ARG A 203 8.19 10.73 11.89
CA ARG A 203 7.64 11.29 10.66
C ARG A 203 6.13 11.35 10.69
N SER A 204 5.57 12.36 10.04
CA SER A 204 4.14 12.41 9.71
C SER A 204 3.89 11.78 8.34
N ARG A 205 2.80 11.02 8.23
CA ARG A 205 2.32 10.51 6.93
C ARG A 205 1.87 11.61 5.98
N TYR A 206 1.60 12.81 6.49
CA TYR A 206 1.18 13.96 5.70
C TYR A 206 2.35 14.82 5.21
N ASP A 207 3.56 14.54 5.67
CA ASP A 207 4.75 15.25 5.18
C ASP A 207 5.04 14.82 3.73
N THR A 208 4.79 15.74 2.81
CA THR A 208 4.94 15.51 1.36
C THR A 208 6.37 15.14 0.96
N ARG A 209 7.37 15.49 1.78
CA ARG A 209 8.79 15.13 1.56
C ARG A 209 9.05 13.62 1.65
N ASN A 210 8.10 12.86 2.18
CA ASN A 210 8.17 11.40 2.25
C ASN A 210 7.78 10.72 0.93
N TYR A 211 7.27 11.48 -0.06
CA TYR A 211 6.68 10.93 -1.27
C TYR A 211 7.31 11.52 -2.52
N ASP A 212 7.39 10.71 -3.55
CA ASP A 212 7.82 11.12 -4.88
C ASP A 212 6.66 11.77 -5.65
N MET A 213 5.40 11.44 -5.28
CA MET A 213 4.18 11.96 -5.89
C MET A 213 3.06 12.11 -4.85
N VAL A 214 2.34 13.23 -4.92
CA VAL A 214 1.14 13.52 -4.12
C VAL A 214 -0.01 13.91 -5.03
#